data_f1e157a004fdc04f651bbac28c7f3251
#
_entry.id   f1e157a004fdc04f651bbac28c7f3251
#
_cell.length_a   1.000
_cell.length_b   1.000
_cell.length_c   1.000
_cell.angle_alpha   90.00
_cell.angle_beta   90.00
_cell.angle_gamma   90.00
#
_symmetry.space_group_name_H-M   'P 1'
#
loop_
_entity.id
_entity.type
_entity.pdbx_description
1 polymer ?
#
loop_
_entity_poly.entity_id
_entity_poly.type
_entity_poly.pdbx_seq_one_letter_code
_entity_poly.pdbx_strand_id
1 'polypeptide(L)'
;VKVGRLMQWIRIDTYFEGDLAAPRAHFQPMTCHHCENAPCEQVCPVGATVHSPEGLNLMVYNRCVGTRYCSNNCPYKVRRFNFLLYSDYETESLKLMRNPDVSVRSRGVMEKCSYCNQRIQEVKIAADKENREIRDGEIRTACQQSCPTDAIIFGNINDRDSRVAKIKTQERTYGVLADINTRPRTTYVAGVLNINEDLAKSLGEYTT
;
A
#
# COMPACT_ATOMS: atom_id res chain seq x y z
N VAL A 1 4.03 -10.88 16.02
CA VAL A 1 2.99 -9.88 16.33
C VAL A 1 3.16 -9.37 17.77
N LYS A 2 3.18 -10.26 18.80
CA LYS A 2 3.24 -9.88 20.23
C LYS A 2 4.40 -8.95 20.60
N VAL A 3 5.51 -8.96 19.85
CA VAL A 3 6.70 -8.12 20.11
C VAL A 3 6.83 -6.97 19.07
N GLY A 4 5.81 -6.69 18.27
CA GLY A 4 5.81 -5.60 17.29
C GLY A 4 6.78 -5.79 16.13
N ARG A 5 7.23 -7.01 15.84
CA ARG A 5 8.21 -7.34 14.79
C ARG A 5 7.56 -7.82 13.50
N LEU A 6 6.38 -7.32 13.20
CA LEU A 6 5.64 -7.62 11.99
C LEU A 6 6.34 -6.99 10.77
N MET A 7 6.60 -7.79 9.72
CA MET A 7 7.29 -7.34 8.51
C MET A 7 6.41 -7.32 7.25
N GLN A 8 5.18 -7.79 7.33
CA GLN A 8 4.26 -7.73 6.20
C GLN A 8 3.95 -6.27 5.83
N TRP A 9 4.10 -5.94 4.55
CA TRP A 9 3.84 -4.59 4.03
C TRP A 9 2.36 -4.31 3.81
N ILE A 10 1.55 -5.35 3.68
CA ILE A 10 0.10 -5.29 3.65
C ILE A 10 -0.42 -5.85 4.98
N ARG A 11 -1.27 -5.08 5.63
CA ARG A 11 -2.04 -5.50 6.80
C ARG A 11 -3.50 -5.61 6.39
N ILE A 12 -4.19 -6.59 6.89
CA ILE A 12 -5.64 -6.70 6.75
C ILE A 12 -6.26 -6.26 8.07
N ASP A 13 -6.91 -5.13 8.06
CA ASP A 13 -7.69 -4.65 9.19
C ASP A 13 -9.09 -5.26 9.10
N THR A 14 -9.58 -5.79 10.22
CA THR A 14 -10.89 -6.43 10.31
C THR A 14 -11.76 -5.61 11.24
N TYR A 15 -12.95 -5.27 10.77
CA TYR A 15 -13.98 -4.55 11.51
C TYR A 15 -15.19 -5.46 11.66
N PHE A 16 -15.85 -5.39 12.80
CA PHE A 16 -17.04 -6.17 13.09
C PHE A 16 -18.23 -5.24 13.30
N GLU A 17 -19.36 -5.60 12.74
CA GLU A 17 -20.63 -4.88 12.83
C GLU A 17 -21.74 -5.85 13.19
N GLY A 18 -22.77 -5.38 13.91
CA GLY A 18 -23.94 -6.15 14.29
C GLY A 18 -23.82 -6.84 15.65
N ASP A 19 -24.62 -7.90 15.85
CA ASP A 19 -24.69 -8.62 17.12
C ASP A 19 -23.38 -9.41 17.39
N LEU A 20 -22.97 -9.42 18.65
CA LEU A 20 -21.83 -10.20 19.12
C LEU A 20 -21.95 -11.70 18.86
N ALA A 21 -23.17 -12.24 18.82
CA ALA A 21 -23.44 -13.64 18.54
C ALA A 21 -23.31 -14.01 17.05
N ALA A 22 -23.50 -13.02 16.16
CA ALA A 22 -23.43 -13.22 14.69
C ALA A 22 -22.86 -11.98 13.99
N PRO A 23 -21.60 -11.60 14.28
CA PRO A 23 -20.99 -10.39 13.76
C PRO A 23 -20.75 -10.50 12.25
N ARG A 24 -21.04 -9.44 11.52
CA ARG A 24 -20.57 -9.27 10.14
C ARG A 24 -19.14 -8.76 10.15
N ALA A 25 -18.25 -9.40 9.42
CA ALA A 25 -16.86 -9.01 9.32
C ALA A 25 -16.61 -8.24 8.03
N HIS A 26 -15.95 -7.07 8.14
CA HIS A 26 -15.47 -6.27 7.04
C HIS A 26 -13.95 -6.28 7.03
N PHE A 27 -13.35 -6.35 5.86
CA PHE A 27 -11.91 -6.44 5.69
C PHE A 27 -11.39 -5.27 4.86
N GLN A 28 -10.31 -4.65 5.32
CA GLN A 28 -9.66 -3.56 4.60
C GLN A 28 -8.16 -3.83 4.50
N PRO A 29 -7.63 -4.01 3.27
CA PRO A 29 -6.19 -4.10 3.08
C PRO A 29 -5.55 -2.73 3.28
N MET A 30 -4.55 -2.67 4.14
CA MET A 30 -3.87 -1.44 4.53
C MET A 30 -2.40 -1.51 4.13
N THR A 31 -2.00 -0.65 3.19
CA THR A 31 -0.62 -0.51 2.71
C THR A 31 -0.11 0.90 2.93
N CYS A 32 1.13 1.21 2.49
CA CYS A 32 1.55 2.60 2.38
C CYS A 32 0.64 3.33 1.37
N HIS A 33 0.07 4.45 1.81
CA HIS A 33 -0.86 5.24 1.00
C HIS A 33 -0.16 6.22 0.05
N HIS A 34 1.17 6.29 0.09
CA HIS A 34 1.95 7.24 -0.72
C HIS A 34 1.37 8.66 -0.68
N CYS A 35 1.17 9.16 0.54
CA CYS A 35 0.52 10.44 0.79
C CYS A 35 1.25 11.60 0.10
N GLU A 36 0.51 12.56 -0.47
CA GLU A 36 1.08 13.80 -1.03
C GLU A 36 1.72 14.65 0.09
N ASN A 37 1.00 14.80 1.20
CA ASN A 37 1.49 15.46 2.40
C ASN A 37 1.98 14.39 3.39
N ALA A 38 3.12 13.78 3.11
CA ALA A 38 3.61 12.62 3.85
C ALA A 38 4.25 13.02 5.18
N PRO A 39 3.61 12.78 6.35
CA PRO A 39 4.17 13.14 7.64
C PRO A 39 5.46 12.37 7.98
N CYS A 40 5.65 11.22 7.36
CA CYS A 40 6.84 10.39 7.55
C CYS A 40 8.10 10.98 6.91
N GLU A 41 7.97 11.88 5.93
CA GLU A 41 9.11 12.53 5.28
C GLU A 41 9.68 13.63 6.15
N GLN A 42 8.81 14.43 6.75
CA GLN A 42 9.19 15.58 7.56
C GLN A 42 10.00 15.21 8.80
N VAL A 43 9.80 14.01 9.33
CA VAL A 43 10.45 13.56 10.57
C VAL A 43 11.69 12.70 10.35
N CYS A 44 12.07 12.46 9.10
CA CYS A 44 13.26 11.67 8.81
C CYS A 44 14.53 12.53 8.89
N PRO A 45 15.43 12.30 9.87
CA PRO A 45 16.59 13.15 10.08
C PRO A 45 17.63 13.09 8.95
N VAL A 46 17.56 12.04 8.12
CA VAL A 46 18.54 11.78 7.06
C VAL A 46 17.92 11.81 5.66
N GLY A 47 16.65 12.23 5.53
CA GLY A 47 15.96 12.26 4.25
C GLY A 47 15.90 10.89 3.55
N ALA A 48 15.78 9.81 4.32
CA ALA A 48 15.63 8.46 3.77
C ALA A 48 14.22 8.18 3.23
N THR A 49 13.25 8.99 3.63
CA THR A 49 11.88 8.95 3.10
C THR A 49 11.67 10.20 2.27
N VAL A 50 11.44 10.03 0.97
CA VAL A 50 11.39 11.13 0.00
C VAL A 50 10.32 10.89 -1.05
N HIS A 51 9.81 11.96 -1.67
CA HIS A 51 8.98 11.87 -2.86
C HIS A 51 9.81 11.75 -4.13
N SER A 52 9.39 10.86 -5.02
CA SER A 52 9.85 10.86 -6.41
C SER A 52 9.12 11.93 -7.21
N PRO A 53 9.65 12.35 -8.38
CA PRO A 53 8.93 13.24 -9.30
C PRO A 53 7.57 12.70 -9.75
N GLU A 54 7.38 11.38 -9.68
CA GLU A 54 6.12 10.68 -10.01
C GLU A 54 5.12 10.68 -8.86
N GLY A 55 5.52 11.20 -7.71
CA GLY A 55 4.71 11.25 -6.50
C GLY A 55 4.72 9.96 -5.69
N LEU A 56 5.66 9.05 -5.90
CA LEU A 56 5.85 7.91 -5.04
C LEU A 56 6.58 8.33 -3.77
N ASN A 57 6.06 7.97 -2.61
CA ASN A 57 6.81 8.06 -1.37
C ASN A 57 7.81 6.92 -1.33
N LEU A 58 9.08 7.21 -1.56
CA LEU A 58 10.16 6.24 -1.63
C LEU A 58 10.83 6.06 -0.27
N MET A 59 11.46 4.91 -0.10
CA MET A 59 12.35 4.62 1.03
C MET A 59 13.74 4.33 0.51
N VAL A 60 14.69 5.21 0.81
CA VAL A 60 16.10 5.06 0.45
C VAL A 60 16.79 4.28 1.56
N TYR A 61 16.86 2.97 1.41
CA TYR A 61 17.30 2.06 2.46
C TYR A 61 18.74 2.36 2.94
N ASN A 62 19.64 2.73 2.03
CA ASN A 62 21.04 3.03 2.36
C ASN A 62 21.22 4.30 3.21
N ARG A 63 20.26 5.21 3.21
CA ARG A 63 20.25 6.40 4.08
C ARG A 63 19.63 6.13 5.44
N CYS A 64 18.83 5.10 5.59
CA CYS A 64 18.08 4.85 6.80
C CYS A 64 19.01 4.49 7.95
N VAL A 65 18.95 5.28 9.03
CA VAL A 65 19.69 5.05 10.27
C VAL A 65 18.83 4.44 11.39
N GLY A 66 17.58 4.10 11.09
CA GLY A 66 16.72 3.32 11.98
C GLY A 66 16.12 4.08 13.17
N THR A 67 15.95 5.40 13.08
CA THR A 67 15.31 6.19 14.15
C THR A 67 13.86 5.80 14.41
N ARG A 68 13.18 5.19 13.42
CA ARG A 68 11.77 4.74 13.47
C ARG A 68 10.73 5.85 13.64
N TYR A 69 11.13 7.10 13.68
CA TYR A 69 10.19 8.22 13.85
C TYR A 69 9.16 8.29 12.72
N CYS A 70 9.54 7.93 11.49
CA CYS A 70 8.61 7.84 10.37
C CYS A 70 7.49 6.80 10.59
N SER A 71 7.75 5.72 11.35
CA SER A 71 6.73 4.76 11.75
C SER A 71 5.78 5.34 12.79
N ASN A 72 6.33 6.05 13.78
CA ASN A 72 5.53 6.70 14.82
C ASN A 72 4.61 7.76 14.23
N ASN A 73 5.11 8.54 13.26
CA ASN A 73 4.38 9.63 12.63
C ASN A 73 3.47 9.20 11.47
N CYS A 74 3.52 7.92 11.05
CA CYS A 74 2.61 7.40 10.04
C CYS A 74 1.22 7.17 10.65
N PRO A 75 0.16 7.89 10.22
CA PRO A 75 -1.17 7.70 10.78
C PRO A 75 -1.77 6.32 10.42
N TYR A 76 -1.38 5.76 9.30
CA TYR A 76 -1.83 4.44 8.83
C TYR A 76 -1.06 3.27 9.46
N LYS A 77 0.05 3.52 10.17
CA LYS A 77 0.88 2.51 10.83
C LYS A 77 1.31 1.36 9.91
N VAL A 78 1.76 1.71 8.71
CA VAL A 78 2.11 0.75 7.64
C VAL A 78 3.62 0.69 7.33
N ARG A 79 4.42 1.31 8.16
CA ARG A 79 5.87 1.24 8.05
C ARG A 79 6.42 0.17 9.00
N ARG A 80 7.35 -0.65 8.51
CA ARG A 80 7.89 -1.81 9.21
C ARG A 80 9.38 -1.62 9.48
N PHE A 81 9.80 -1.86 10.70
CA PHE A 81 11.21 -1.80 11.06
C PHE A 81 11.82 -3.20 11.02
N ASN A 82 12.95 -3.32 10.37
CA ASN A 82 13.68 -4.57 10.27
C ASN A 82 14.57 -4.77 11.50
N PHE A 83 14.04 -5.42 12.52
CA PHE A 83 14.74 -5.68 13.78
C PHE A 83 15.79 -6.78 13.65
N LEU A 84 15.55 -7.75 12.78
CA LEU A 84 16.35 -8.95 12.62
C LEU A 84 16.86 -9.08 11.20
N LEU A 85 18.05 -9.65 11.04
CA LEU A 85 18.58 -10.00 9.72
C LEU A 85 17.99 -11.35 9.31
N TYR A 86 16.96 -11.30 8.44
CA TYR A 86 16.35 -12.52 7.87
C TYR A 86 17.00 -12.99 6.59
N SER A 87 17.87 -12.17 6.00
CA SER A 87 18.58 -12.49 4.76
C SER A 87 19.83 -13.28 5.05
N ASP A 88 20.02 -14.35 4.30
CA ASP A 88 21.28 -15.10 4.28
C ASP A 88 22.20 -14.51 3.21
N TYR A 89 23.33 -13.92 3.64
CA TYR A 89 24.35 -13.34 2.76
C TYR A 89 25.52 -14.29 2.53
N GLU A 90 25.66 -15.33 3.34
CA GLU A 90 26.87 -16.17 3.41
C GLU A 90 26.76 -17.37 2.47
N THR A 91 25.58 -18.01 2.40
CA THR A 91 25.37 -19.20 1.60
C THR A 91 25.46 -18.91 0.10
N GLU A 92 26.52 -19.39 -0.55
CA GLU A 92 26.82 -19.12 -1.96
C GLU A 92 25.70 -19.59 -2.90
N SER A 93 25.15 -20.79 -2.67
CA SER A 93 24.09 -21.37 -3.49
C SER A 93 22.80 -20.55 -3.49
N LEU A 94 22.54 -19.74 -2.45
CA LEU A 94 21.35 -18.90 -2.34
C LEU A 94 21.50 -17.54 -3.01
N LYS A 95 22.68 -17.14 -3.43
CA LYS A 95 22.92 -15.84 -4.07
C LYS A 95 22.18 -15.68 -5.40
N LEU A 96 22.07 -16.76 -6.17
CA LEU A 96 21.41 -16.76 -7.49
C LEU A 96 19.89 -16.57 -7.43
N MET A 97 19.25 -16.82 -6.30
CA MET A 97 17.80 -16.58 -6.17
C MET A 97 17.41 -15.12 -5.93
N ARG A 98 18.39 -14.24 -5.71
CA ARG A 98 18.16 -12.83 -5.45
C ARG A 98 17.98 -12.08 -6.76
N ASN A 99 16.92 -11.28 -6.82
CA ASN A 99 16.75 -10.34 -7.94
C ASN A 99 17.76 -9.18 -7.78
N PRO A 100 18.67 -8.97 -8.75
CA PRO A 100 19.68 -7.90 -8.69
C PRO A 100 19.07 -6.50 -8.69
N ASP A 101 17.86 -6.34 -9.21
CA ASP A 101 17.16 -5.04 -9.27
C ASP A 101 16.46 -4.67 -7.94
N VAL A 102 16.47 -5.57 -6.97
CA VAL A 102 15.83 -5.35 -5.68
C VAL A 102 16.86 -5.27 -4.57
N SER A 103 16.96 -4.12 -3.90
CA SER A 103 17.80 -3.96 -2.73
C SER A 103 17.42 -4.94 -1.63
N VAL A 104 18.38 -5.74 -1.17
CA VAL A 104 18.21 -6.59 0.00
C VAL A 104 18.37 -5.72 1.24
N ARG A 105 17.30 -5.56 2.03
CA ARG A 105 17.32 -4.72 3.23
C ARG A 105 17.97 -5.47 4.37
N SER A 106 18.91 -4.81 5.06
CA SER A 106 19.51 -5.32 6.29
C SER A 106 18.67 -4.97 7.52
N ARG A 107 19.07 -5.50 8.67
CA ARG A 107 18.49 -5.04 9.94
C ARG A 107 18.77 -3.55 10.16
N GLY A 108 17.89 -2.90 10.93
CA GLY A 108 18.08 -1.50 11.30
C GLY A 108 17.51 -0.49 10.30
N VAL A 109 16.82 -0.94 9.25
CA VAL A 109 16.18 -0.08 8.26
C VAL A 109 14.65 -0.22 8.30
N MET A 110 13.98 0.84 7.84
CA MET A 110 12.52 0.83 7.67
C MET A 110 12.16 0.27 6.30
N GLU A 111 11.09 -0.51 6.27
CA GLU A 111 10.50 -1.04 5.04
C GLU A 111 9.04 -0.64 4.93
N LYS A 112 8.54 -0.56 3.72
CA LYS A 112 7.15 -0.25 3.42
C LYS A 112 6.78 -0.66 2.00
N CYS A 113 5.50 -0.68 1.68
CA CYS A 113 5.03 -0.86 0.30
C CYS A 113 5.59 0.26 -0.60
N SER A 114 6.16 -0.13 -1.73
CA SER A 114 6.76 0.77 -2.74
C SER A 114 5.92 0.88 -4.02
N TYR A 115 4.68 0.38 -4.03
CA TYR A 115 3.88 0.16 -5.25
C TYR A 115 4.61 -0.70 -6.30
N CYS A 116 5.47 -1.62 -5.85
CA CYS A 116 6.30 -2.44 -6.72
C CYS A 116 7.17 -1.60 -7.67
N ASN A 117 7.94 -0.66 -7.10
CA ASN A 117 8.78 0.28 -7.86
C ASN A 117 9.62 -0.41 -8.94
N GLN A 118 10.13 -1.62 -8.69
CA GLN A 118 10.90 -2.40 -9.66
C GLN A 118 10.09 -2.70 -10.93
N ARG A 119 8.83 -3.09 -10.77
CA ARG A 119 7.93 -3.35 -11.91
C ARG A 119 7.59 -2.07 -12.68
N ILE A 120 7.46 -0.95 -11.97
CA ILE A 120 7.27 0.36 -12.59
C ILE A 120 8.49 0.70 -13.45
N GLN A 121 9.70 0.53 -12.92
CA GLN A 121 10.94 0.83 -13.63
C GLN A 121 11.15 -0.10 -14.83
N GLU A 122 10.85 -1.39 -14.69
CA GLU A 122 10.93 -2.37 -15.77
C GLU A 122 10.09 -1.94 -16.99
N VAL A 123 8.81 -1.61 -16.75
CA VAL A 123 7.91 -1.17 -17.81
C VAL A 123 8.37 0.16 -18.41
N LYS A 124 8.87 1.10 -17.59
CA LYS A 124 9.43 2.36 -18.09
C LYS A 124 10.62 2.14 -19.02
N ILE A 125 11.58 1.33 -18.59
CA ILE A 125 12.76 1.00 -19.40
C ILE A 125 12.35 0.36 -20.72
N ALA A 126 11.34 -0.53 -20.70
CA ALA A 126 10.83 -1.16 -21.91
C ALA A 126 10.15 -0.14 -22.85
N ALA A 127 9.31 0.75 -22.30
CA ALA A 127 8.64 1.79 -23.06
C ALA A 127 9.63 2.80 -23.66
N ASP A 128 10.64 3.21 -22.88
CA ASP A 128 11.70 4.12 -23.35
C ASP A 128 12.51 3.51 -24.51
N LYS A 129 12.85 2.22 -24.43
CA LYS A 129 13.54 1.51 -25.52
C LYS A 129 12.75 1.47 -26.82
N GLU A 130 11.42 1.41 -26.70
CA GLU A 130 10.47 1.38 -27.82
C GLU A 130 10.03 2.79 -28.23
N ASN A 131 10.51 3.83 -27.56
CA ASN A 131 10.12 5.24 -27.75
C ASN A 131 8.59 5.43 -27.78
N ARG A 132 7.92 4.86 -26.78
CA ARG A 132 6.45 4.93 -26.62
C ARG A 132 6.06 5.30 -25.18
N GLU A 133 4.83 5.73 -25.02
CA GLU A 133 4.22 5.92 -23.72
C GLU A 133 3.79 4.59 -23.08
N ILE A 134 3.70 4.58 -21.75
CA ILE A 134 3.20 3.44 -20.99
C ILE A 134 1.67 3.39 -21.10
N ARG A 135 1.13 2.24 -21.43
CA ARG A 135 -0.31 2.04 -21.59
C ARG A 135 -0.96 1.76 -20.24
N ASP A 136 -2.22 2.15 -20.08
CA ASP A 136 -2.99 1.81 -18.88
C ASP A 136 -3.09 0.28 -18.70
N GLY A 137 -2.85 -0.18 -17.48
CA GLY A 137 -2.85 -1.61 -17.13
C GLY A 137 -1.58 -2.39 -17.49
N GLU A 138 -0.58 -1.76 -18.12
CA GLU A 138 0.71 -2.40 -18.44
C GLU A 138 1.54 -2.64 -17.15
N ILE A 139 1.48 -1.69 -16.21
CA ILE A 139 2.10 -1.87 -14.89
C ILE A 139 1.12 -2.60 -13.98
N ARG A 140 1.52 -3.78 -13.50
CA ARG A 140 0.74 -4.55 -12.52
C ARG A 140 1.56 -4.77 -11.25
N THR A 141 1.04 -4.27 -10.14
CA THR A 141 1.64 -4.52 -8.81
C THR A 141 1.48 -5.99 -8.42
N ALA A 142 2.34 -6.49 -7.53
CA ALA A 142 2.27 -7.88 -7.09
C ALA A 142 0.93 -8.22 -6.41
N CYS A 143 0.40 -7.30 -5.59
CA CYS A 143 -0.89 -7.46 -4.94
C CYS A 143 -2.06 -7.46 -5.94
N GLN A 144 -2.00 -6.62 -6.98
CA GLN A 144 -2.99 -6.62 -8.07
C GLN A 144 -2.96 -7.94 -8.84
N GLN A 145 -1.77 -8.43 -9.19
CA GLN A 145 -1.62 -9.69 -9.91
C GLN A 145 -2.14 -10.89 -9.12
N SER A 146 -1.98 -10.86 -7.80
CA SER A 146 -2.40 -11.94 -6.90
C SER A 146 -3.88 -11.84 -6.50
N CYS A 147 -4.57 -10.76 -6.86
CA CYS A 147 -5.96 -10.56 -6.49
C CYS A 147 -6.91 -11.31 -7.45
N PRO A 148 -7.59 -12.37 -7.01
CA PRO A 148 -8.44 -13.18 -7.91
C PRO A 148 -9.70 -12.44 -8.36
N THR A 149 -10.11 -11.40 -7.62
CA THR A 149 -11.33 -10.62 -7.90
C THR A 149 -11.05 -9.33 -8.64
N ASP A 150 -9.79 -9.07 -9.03
CA ASP A 150 -9.35 -7.80 -9.66
C ASP A 150 -9.79 -6.54 -8.88
N ALA A 151 -9.84 -6.65 -7.55
CA ALA A 151 -10.28 -5.57 -6.67
C ALA A 151 -9.21 -4.48 -6.45
N ILE A 152 -7.94 -4.77 -6.78
CA ILE A 152 -6.83 -3.83 -6.64
C ILE A 152 -6.48 -3.28 -8.01
N ILE A 153 -6.55 -1.96 -8.15
CA ILE A 153 -6.31 -1.26 -9.41
C ILE A 153 -5.16 -0.29 -9.22
N PHE A 154 -4.22 -0.34 -10.13
CA PHE A 154 -3.05 0.53 -10.18
C PHE A 154 -2.93 1.17 -11.57
N GLY A 155 -2.49 2.43 -11.63
CA GLY A 155 -2.32 3.14 -12.88
C GLY A 155 -1.91 4.60 -12.68
N ASN A 156 -1.82 5.34 -13.77
CA ASN A 156 -1.49 6.76 -13.77
C ASN A 156 -2.75 7.60 -13.47
N ILE A 157 -2.74 8.31 -12.33
CA ILE A 157 -3.85 9.18 -11.94
C ILE A 157 -3.97 10.46 -12.76
N ASN A 158 -2.91 10.86 -13.47
CA ASN A 158 -2.90 12.03 -14.35
C ASN A 158 -3.50 11.74 -15.73
N ASP A 159 -3.57 10.47 -16.12
CA ASP A 159 -4.28 10.04 -17.31
C ASP A 159 -5.77 9.90 -16.98
N ARG A 160 -6.58 10.82 -17.49
CA ARG A 160 -8.04 10.87 -17.25
C ARG A 160 -8.78 9.65 -17.79
N ASP A 161 -8.22 9.02 -18.81
CA ASP A 161 -8.81 7.85 -19.45
C ASP A 161 -8.44 6.54 -18.75
N SER A 162 -7.45 6.57 -17.88
CA SER A 162 -7.03 5.41 -17.11
C SER A 162 -8.15 4.85 -16.21
N ARG A 163 -8.12 3.54 -16.01
CA ARG A 163 -9.08 2.86 -15.13
C ARG A 163 -9.04 3.41 -13.69
N VAL A 164 -7.84 3.71 -13.17
CA VAL A 164 -7.69 4.24 -11.82
C VAL A 164 -8.27 5.64 -11.67
N ALA A 165 -8.08 6.52 -12.66
CA ALA A 165 -8.64 7.87 -12.64
C ALA A 165 -10.18 7.82 -12.64
N LYS A 166 -10.78 7.03 -13.52
CA LYS A 166 -12.23 6.84 -13.61
C LYS A 166 -12.85 6.32 -12.30
N ILE A 167 -12.16 5.40 -11.62
CA ILE A 167 -12.65 4.88 -10.33
C ILE A 167 -12.54 5.93 -9.24
N LYS A 168 -11.46 6.72 -9.22
CA LYS A 168 -11.28 7.78 -8.22
C LYS A 168 -12.32 8.90 -8.30
N THR A 169 -13.00 9.07 -9.42
CA THR A 169 -14.09 10.07 -9.57
C THR A 169 -15.46 9.55 -9.13
N GLN A 170 -15.59 8.28 -8.77
CA GLN A 170 -16.85 7.74 -8.29
C GLN A 170 -17.20 8.29 -6.90
N GLU A 171 -18.49 8.55 -6.66
CA GLU A 171 -18.99 9.05 -5.36
C GLU A 171 -18.66 8.12 -4.18
N ARG A 172 -18.55 6.83 -4.43
CA ARG A 172 -18.21 5.82 -3.43
C ARG A 172 -16.72 5.78 -3.07
N THR A 173 -15.88 6.54 -3.77
CA THR A 173 -14.44 6.54 -3.50
C THR A 173 -14.12 7.42 -2.29
N TYR A 174 -13.36 6.89 -1.35
CA TYR A 174 -12.95 7.61 -0.15
C TYR A 174 -11.48 7.38 0.20
N GLY A 175 -10.90 8.35 0.89
CA GLY A 175 -9.57 8.24 1.51
C GLY A 175 -9.71 7.98 3.00
N VAL A 176 -8.93 7.04 3.53
CA VAL A 176 -8.88 6.78 4.97
C VAL A 176 -8.19 7.96 5.68
N LEU A 177 -8.76 8.42 6.80
CA LEU A 177 -8.27 9.57 7.58
C LEU A 177 -8.11 10.84 6.71
N ALA A 178 -9.11 11.15 5.91
CA ALA A 178 -9.09 12.32 5.03
C ALA A 178 -9.04 13.66 5.80
N ASP A 179 -9.57 13.69 7.01
CA ASP A 179 -9.61 14.82 7.93
C ASP A 179 -8.23 15.35 8.35
N ILE A 180 -7.22 14.49 8.40
CA ILE A 180 -5.85 14.89 8.74
C ILE A 180 -5.04 15.44 7.55
N ASN A 181 -5.66 15.55 6.37
CA ASN A 181 -5.10 16.16 5.16
C ASN A 181 -3.76 15.60 4.69
N THR A 182 -3.53 14.30 4.86
CA THR A 182 -2.32 13.64 4.31
C THR A 182 -2.41 13.43 2.80
N ARG A 183 -3.59 13.59 2.20
CA ARG A 183 -3.89 13.39 0.77
C ARG A 183 -3.37 12.03 0.27
N PRO A 184 -3.98 10.93 0.72
CA PRO A 184 -3.53 9.60 0.33
C PRO A 184 -3.76 9.33 -1.16
N ARG A 185 -2.76 8.75 -1.84
CA ARG A 185 -2.91 8.28 -3.22
C ARG A 185 -3.67 6.97 -3.30
N THR A 186 -3.54 6.09 -2.29
CA THR A 186 -4.40 4.93 -2.15
C THR A 186 -5.77 5.36 -1.64
N THR A 187 -6.81 4.99 -2.36
CA THR A 187 -8.21 5.22 -1.99
C THR A 187 -8.96 3.90 -2.03
N TYR A 188 -10.11 3.88 -1.44
CA TYR A 188 -10.99 2.72 -1.35
C TYR A 188 -12.34 3.04 -1.97
N VAL A 189 -13.02 2.02 -2.45
CA VAL A 189 -14.39 2.13 -2.95
C VAL A 189 -15.30 1.47 -1.93
N ALA A 190 -16.27 2.21 -1.43
CA ALA A 190 -17.22 1.69 -0.45
C ALA A 190 -18.06 0.55 -1.05
N GLY A 191 -18.24 -0.50 -0.28
CA GLY A 191 -19.16 -1.59 -0.61
C GLY A 191 -20.59 -1.10 -0.65
N VAL A 192 -21.40 -1.72 -1.51
CA VAL A 192 -22.84 -1.48 -1.53
C VAL A 192 -23.51 -2.72 -0.96
N LEU A 193 -24.28 -2.52 0.08
CA LEU A 193 -25.14 -3.55 0.67
C LEU A 193 -26.55 -3.29 0.16
N ASN A 194 -27.11 -4.23 -0.58
CA ASN A 194 -28.50 -4.22 -1.00
C ASN A 194 -29.23 -5.37 -0.31
N ILE A 195 -29.60 -5.13 0.94
CA ILE A 195 -30.31 -6.10 1.76
C ILE A 195 -31.81 -5.86 1.56
N ASN A 196 -32.59 -6.94 1.42
CA ASN A 196 -34.05 -6.84 1.43
C ASN A 196 -34.47 -6.29 2.79
N GLU A 197 -35.28 -5.20 2.78
CA GLU A 197 -35.67 -4.47 4.00
C GLU A 197 -36.47 -5.35 4.97
N ASP A 198 -37.28 -6.30 4.48
CA ASP A 198 -38.07 -7.17 5.33
C ASP A 198 -37.19 -8.20 6.04
N LEU A 199 -36.12 -8.70 5.37
CA LEU A 199 -35.12 -9.55 5.99
C LEU A 199 -34.27 -8.77 7.00
N ALA A 200 -33.90 -7.54 6.69
CA ALA A 200 -33.12 -6.69 7.58
C ALA A 200 -33.89 -6.41 8.88
N LYS A 201 -35.19 -6.11 8.79
CA LYS A 201 -36.06 -5.93 9.96
C LYS A 201 -36.19 -7.22 10.79
N SER A 202 -36.29 -8.38 10.13
CA SER A 202 -36.41 -9.68 10.82
C SER A 202 -35.11 -10.08 11.55
N LEU A 203 -33.98 -9.60 11.08
CA LEU A 203 -32.66 -9.84 11.69
C LEU A 203 -32.27 -8.78 12.73
N GLY A 204 -33.10 -7.76 12.96
CA GLY A 204 -32.80 -6.68 13.90
C GLY A 204 -31.65 -5.76 13.45
N GLU A 205 -31.28 -5.80 12.16
CA GLU A 205 -30.11 -5.09 11.65
C GLU A 205 -30.30 -3.61 11.33
N TYR A 206 -31.54 -3.08 11.42
CA TYR A 206 -31.83 -1.67 11.19
C TYR A 206 -32.82 -1.11 12.24
N THR A 207 -32.26 -0.77 13.39
CA THR A 207 -32.80 0.35 14.18
C THR A 207 -31.70 1.41 14.21
N THR A 208 -31.93 2.48 13.43
CA THR A 208 -31.15 3.74 13.45
C THR A 208 -30.98 4.29 14.84
#